data_dd9feac3d44af779f74bfbb68ad09e81
#
_entry.id   dd9feac3d44af779f74bfbb68ad09e81
#
_cell.length_a   1.000
_cell.length_b   1.000
_cell.length_c   1.000
_cell.angle_alpha   90.00
_cell.angle_beta   90.00
_cell.angle_gamma   90.00
#
_symmetry.space_group_name_H-M   'P 1'
#
loop_
_entity.id
_entity.type
_entity.pdbx_description
1 polymer ?
#
loop_
_entity_poly.entity_id
_entity_poly.type
_entity_poly.pdbx_seq_one_letter_code
_entity_poly.pdbx_strand_id
1 'polypeptide(L)'
;MSNFQRRDFLTGAAAFAAATTATLVGTRRAVADDKPPQPIRGKEGAPIIDPTNPTREAQNVDRLVPPSTDHGTMPNLRFSFADVHNRLQPGGWARQVTGRELQVAQALNCVNMRLKAGAVREMHWHVPDEWGFVLKGRMRITAVDGEGHAFQDDISEGNIWNFPGGIPHSLQGLEGDGCEFLLVFNDGNFNEDATFLVTDFLAHIPKEVLAKNFGVPESAFANIPKEELYIFESQVPGPLDADRVVGAGPVPSTYSHKLMDQKPIETNGGRVRIVDSSNFPAAKMIAAALVEV
;
A
#
# COMPACT_ATOMS: atom_id res chain seq x y z
N MET A 1 11.30 6.15 45.30
CA MET A 1 12.06 6.29 44.05
C MET A 1 13.27 5.38 44.14
N SER A 2 13.20 4.16 43.61
CA SER A 2 14.28 3.18 43.69
C SER A 2 15.15 3.30 42.43
N ASN A 3 16.44 3.56 42.65
CA ASN A 3 17.45 3.61 41.59
C ASN A 3 17.68 2.20 41.04
N PHE A 4 17.14 1.91 39.86
CA PHE A 4 17.51 0.73 39.07
C PHE A 4 18.90 0.98 38.47
N GLN A 5 19.90 0.21 38.90
CA GLN A 5 21.25 0.33 38.36
C GLN A 5 21.47 -0.62 37.17
N ARG A 6 22.27 -0.18 36.19
CA ARG A 6 22.63 -0.95 34.96
C ARG A 6 23.18 -2.36 35.23
N ARG A 7 23.61 -2.66 36.44
CA ARG A 7 24.10 -3.99 36.84
C ARG A 7 23.01 -5.05 36.98
N ASP A 8 21.78 -4.65 37.29
CA ASP A 8 20.67 -5.59 37.49
C ASP A 8 20.11 -6.12 36.14
N PHE A 9 20.37 -5.41 35.05
CA PHE A 9 19.97 -5.84 33.69
C PHE A 9 20.86 -6.98 33.16
N LEU A 10 22.14 -6.99 33.51
CA LEU A 10 23.09 -7.99 33.04
C LEU A 10 23.00 -9.33 33.78
N THR A 11 22.54 -9.33 35.02
CA THR A 11 22.34 -10.57 35.80
C THR A 11 21.02 -11.28 35.46
N GLY A 12 19.98 -10.55 35.01
CA GLY A 12 18.72 -11.13 34.53
C GLY A 12 18.84 -11.81 33.15
N ALA A 13 19.68 -11.27 32.28
CA ALA A 13 19.90 -11.83 30.95
C ALA A 13 20.69 -13.13 30.95
N ALA A 14 21.62 -13.32 31.90
CA ALA A 14 22.43 -14.54 32.02
C ALA A 14 21.63 -15.75 32.53
N ALA A 15 20.61 -15.52 33.38
CA ALA A 15 19.76 -16.57 33.90
C ALA A 15 18.71 -17.10 32.88
N PHE A 16 18.32 -16.25 31.91
CA PHE A 16 17.37 -16.64 30.85
C PHE A 16 18.05 -17.43 29.71
N ALA A 17 19.35 -17.19 29.47
CA ALA A 17 20.11 -17.90 28.44
C ALA A 17 20.45 -19.35 28.80
N ALA A 18 20.48 -19.71 30.12
CA ALA A 18 20.82 -21.06 30.55
C ALA A 18 19.64 -22.04 30.58
N ALA A 19 18.39 -21.54 30.55
CA ALA A 19 17.19 -22.38 30.59
C ALA A 19 16.64 -22.75 29.21
N THR A 20 17.08 -22.09 28.13
CA THR A 20 16.59 -22.32 26.76
C THR A 20 17.50 -23.16 25.88
N THR A 21 18.67 -23.59 26.39
CA THR A 21 19.62 -24.41 25.60
C THR A 21 19.43 -25.93 25.72
N ALA A 22 18.43 -26.43 26.46
CA ALA A 22 18.23 -27.87 26.63
C ALA A 22 17.14 -28.51 25.75
N THR A 23 16.42 -27.75 24.89
CA THR A 23 15.27 -28.34 24.15
C THR A 23 15.28 -28.08 22.64
N LEU A 24 16.38 -27.60 22.05
CA LEU A 24 16.50 -27.37 20.61
C LEU A 24 17.72 -28.06 19.99
N VAL A 25 17.96 -29.31 20.34
CA VAL A 25 18.84 -30.21 19.56
C VAL A 25 17.99 -31.23 18.84
N GLY A 26 17.09 -30.74 18.02
CA GLY A 26 16.58 -31.44 16.86
C GLY A 26 17.38 -30.93 15.66
N THR A 27 18.56 -31.43 15.44
CA THR A 27 19.35 -31.18 14.23
C THR A 27 18.57 -31.68 13.03
N ARG A 28 17.73 -30.86 12.43
CA ARG A 28 17.56 -30.98 10.99
C ARG A 28 18.92 -30.57 10.40
N ARG A 29 19.76 -31.58 10.14
CA ARG A 29 20.78 -31.40 9.11
C ARG A 29 20.05 -30.96 7.87
N ALA A 30 20.15 -29.69 7.52
CA ALA A 30 19.92 -29.26 6.16
C ALA A 30 20.77 -30.18 5.31
N VAL A 31 20.15 -30.99 4.46
CA VAL A 31 20.84 -31.69 3.38
C VAL A 31 21.49 -30.53 2.62
N ALA A 32 22.81 -30.45 2.69
CA ALA A 32 23.55 -29.48 1.90
C ALA A 32 23.18 -29.78 0.45
N ASP A 33 22.53 -28.83 -0.21
CA ASP A 33 22.30 -28.92 -1.64
C ASP A 33 23.70 -29.01 -2.27
N ASP A 34 24.01 -30.08 -3.00
CA ASP A 34 25.33 -30.31 -3.62
C ASP A 34 25.67 -29.26 -4.71
N LYS A 35 24.80 -28.26 -4.88
CA LYS A 35 25.02 -27.15 -5.78
C LYS A 35 25.98 -26.14 -5.16
N PRO A 36 26.99 -25.68 -5.92
CA PRO A 36 27.87 -24.66 -5.43
C PRO A 36 27.08 -23.38 -5.12
N PRO A 37 27.42 -22.65 -4.04
CA PRO A 37 26.79 -21.38 -3.73
C PRO A 37 26.98 -20.38 -4.88
N GLN A 38 25.94 -19.59 -5.16
CA GLN A 38 25.96 -18.55 -6.20
C GLN A 38 26.92 -17.38 -5.82
N PRO A 39 27.37 -16.55 -6.78
CA PRO A 39 26.95 -16.49 -8.19
C PRO A 39 27.81 -17.33 -9.14
N ILE A 40 27.18 -18.27 -9.81
CA ILE A 40 27.79 -19.09 -10.88
C ILE A 40 26.79 -19.25 -12.03
N ARG A 41 27.26 -19.05 -13.27
CA ARG A 41 26.49 -19.32 -14.48
C ARG A 41 27.34 -20.19 -15.41
N GLY A 42 26.97 -21.46 -15.55
CA GLY A 42 27.77 -22.42 -16.32
C GLY A 42 29.17 -22.57 -15.73
N LYS A 43 30.18 -22.07 -16.45
CA LYS A 43 31.59 -22.07 -16.03
C LYS A 43 32.07 -20.68 -15.55
N GLU A 44 31.20 -19.69 -15.58
CA GLU A 44 31.52 -18.31 -15.19
C GLU A 44 31.17 -18.05 -13.71
N GLY A 45 31.90 -17.10 -13.14
CA GLY A 45 31.71 -16.70 -11.75
C GLY A 45 32.54 -17.52 -10.77
N ALA A 46 32.28 -17.29 -9.48
CA ALA A 46 32.90 -18.01 -8.38
C ALA A 46 31.88 -18.17 -7.23
N PRO A 47 31.95 -19.24 -6.42
CA PRO A 47 31.09 -19.40 -5.28
C PRO A 47 31.34 -18.30 -4.24
N ILE A 48 30.29 -17.88 -3.54
CA ILE A 48 30.40 -17.03 -2.37
C ILE A 48 31.00 -17.87 -1.24
N ILE A 49 32.06 -17.37 -0.60
CA ILE A 49 32.78 -18.07 0.48
C ILE A 49 32.46 -17.55 1.88
N ASP A 50 31.82 -16.38 1.97
CA ASP A 50 31.32 -15.81 3.23
C ASP A 50 29.90 -16.32 3.57
N PRO A 51 29.42 -16.11 4.79
CA PRO A 51 28.05 -16.43 5.14
C PRO A 51 27.04 -15.80 4.17
N THR A 52 26.08 -16.59 3.69
CA THR A 52 25.07 -16.19 2.74
C THR A 52 23.70 -16.10 3.43
N ASN A 53 22.73 -15.44 2.79
CA ASN A 53 21.34 -15.45 3.18
C ASN A 53 20.49 -16.06 2.05
N PRO A 54 20.33 -17.41 2.02
CA PRO A 54 19.67 -18.09 0.91
C PRO A 54 18.25 -17.61 0.65
N THR A 55 17.51 -17.22 1.70
CA THR A 55 16.15 -16.70 1.57
C THR A 55 16.14 -15.37 0.80
N ARG A 56 17.03 -14.45 1.16
CA ARG A 56 17.16 -13.15 0.46
C ARG A 56 17.68 -13.34 -0.97
N GLU A 57 18.62 -14.21 -1.15
CA GLU A 57 19.20 -14.52 -2.46
C GLU A 57 18.15 -15.12 -3.40
N ALA A 58 17.31 -16.04 -2.92
CA ALA A 58 16.20 -16.59 -3.69
C ALA A 58 15.18 -15.51 -4.14
N GLN A 59 15.02 -14.43 -3.36
CA GLN A 59 14.18 -13.30 -3.72
C GLN A 59 14.80 -12.36 -4.75
N ASN A 60 16.12 -12.40 -4.94
CA ASN A 60 16.90 -11.54 -5.81
C ASN A 60 17.81 -12.34 -6.77
N VAL A 61 17.24 -13.28 -7.50
CA VAL A 61 17.98 -14.19 -8.37
C VAL A 61 18.85 -13.48 -9.42
N ASP A 62 18.44 -12.30 -9.88
CA ASP A 62 19.23 -11.53 -10.87
C ASP A 62 20.57 -11.04 -10.33
N ARG A 63 20.72 -10.92 -9.00
CA ARG A 63 22.02 -10.60 -8.37
C ARG A 63 22.96 -11.78 -8.34
N LEU A 64 22.41 -13.00 -8.32
CA LEU A 64 23.19 -14.23 -8.26
C LEU A 64 23.52 -14.77 -9.64
N VAL A 65 22.55 -14.70 -10.56
CA VAL A 65 22.68 -15.20 -11.92
C VAL A 65 22.25 -14.12 -12.91
N PRO A 66 23.03 -13.03 -13.03
CA PRO A 66 22.70 -11.97 -13.97
C PRO A 66 22.65 -12.49 -15.41
N PRO A 67 21.84 -11.88 -16.30
CA PRO A 67 21.86 -12.21 -17.73
C PRO A 67 23.26 -12.04 -18.34
N SER A 68 23.57 -12.82 -19.37
CA SER A 68 24.88 -12.73 -20.03
C SER A 68 25.20 -11.37 -20.67
N THR A 69 24.15 -10.57 -20.89
CA THR A 69 24.22 -9.19 -21.39
C THR A 69 24.38 -8.13 -20.31
N ASP A 70 24.31 -8.53 -19.04
CA ASP A 70 24.51 -7.62 -17.93
C ASP A 70 26.00 -7.45 -17.64
N HIS A 71 26.48 -6.22 -17.77
CA HIS A 71 27.86 -5.83 -17.48
C HIS A 71 28.03 -5.21 -16.08
N GLY A 72 27.11 -5.51 -15.15
CA GLY A 72 27.09 -4.99 -13.78
C GLY A 72 26.53 -3.57 -13.64
N THR A 73 25.90 -3.05 -14.68
CA THR A 73 25.32 -1.69 -14.70
C THR A 73 23.79 -1.67 -14.68
N MET A 74 23.16 -2.83 -14.83
CA MET A 74 21.70 -2.93 -14.84
C MET A 74 21.15 -2.67 -13.41
N PRO A 75 20.20 -1.72 -13.25
CA PRO A 75 19.56 -1.50 -11.96
C PRO A 75 18.68 -2.68 -11.59
N ASN A 76 18.40 -2.85 -10.30
CA ASN A 76 17.44 -3.85 -9.85
C ASN A 76 16.05 -3.56 -10.40
N LEU A 77 15.40 -4.55 -11.01
CA LEU A 77 14.09 -4.43 -11.66
C LEU A 77 12.91 -4.79 -10.75
N ARG A 78 13.18 -5.16 -9.50
CA ARG A 78 12.14 -5.47 -8.50
C ARG A 78 12.55 -5.05 -7.10
N PHE A 79 11.54 -4.81 -6.27
CA PHE A 79 11.71 -4.48 -4.87
C PHE A 79 10.61 -5.13 -4.03
N SER A 80 10.96 -5.59 -2.82
CA SER A 80 10.01 -6.22 -1.91
C SER A 80 9.42 -5.19 -0.94
N PHE A 81 8.10 -5.17 -0.78
CA PHE A 81 7.47 -4.39 0.29
C PHE A 81 7.91 -4.80 1.70
N ALA A 82 8.46 -6.01 1.87
CA ALA A 82 9.04 -6.43 3.15
C ALA A 82 10.29 -5.64 3.57
N ASP A 83 10.95 -4.99 2.62
CA ASP A 83 12.17 -4.21 2.83
C ASP A 83 11.93 -2.70 2.97
N VAL A 84 10.67 -2.29 2.92
CA VAL A 84 10.26 -0.88 2.98
C VAL A 84 9.89 -0.50 4.40
N HIS A 85 10.12 0.77 4.75
CA HIS A 85 9.58 1.35 5.98
C HIS A 85 8.06 1.24 6.02
N ASN A 86 7.51 0.81 7.15
CA ASN A 86 6.08 0.69 7.35
C ASN A 86 5.60 1.83 8.27
N ARG A 87 4.76 2.71 7.74
CA ARG A 87 4.10 3.77 8.49
C ARG A 87 2.93 3.18 9.25
N LEU A 88 3.10 3.00 10.57
CA LEU A 88 2.06 2.46 11.44
C LEU A 88 1.14 3.57 11.94
N GLN A 89 -0.17 3.31 11.91
CA GLN A 89 -1.23 4.21 12.35
C GLN A 89 -2.27 3.45 13.20
N PRO A 90 -3.08 4.13 14.02
CA PRO A 90 -4.11 3.46 14.83
C PRO A 90 -5.07 2.60 14.01
N GLY A 91 -5.49 3.08 12.83
CA GLY A 91 -6.44 2.41 11.94
C GLY A 91 -5.81 1.40 10.97
N GLY A 92 -4.48 1.31 10.87
CA GLY A 92 -3.84 0.43 9.89
C GLY A 92 -2.38 0.79 9.64
N TRP A 93 -1.92 0.58 8.41
CA TRP A 93 -0.55 0.90 8.01
C TRP A 93 -0.45 1.13 6.50
N ALA A 94 0.62 1.81 6.10
CA ALA A 94 1.00 2.01 4.71
C ALA A 94 2.50 1.81 4.50
N ARG A 95 2.89 1.31 3.34
CA ARG A 95 4.28 1.19 2.90
C ARG A 95 4.36 1.40 1.40
N GLN A 96 5.37 2.14 0.95
CA GLN A 96 5.47 2.57 -0.44
C GLN A 96 6.82 2.21 -1.05
N VAL A 97 6.82 1.97 -2.35
CA VAL A 97 8.00 1.81 -3.20
C VAL A 97 7.93 2.87 -4.29
N THR A 98 8.86 3.80 -4.27
CA THR A 98 8.98 4.90 -5.23
C THR A 98 10.26 4.73 -6.06
N GLY A 99 10.54 5.67 -6.96
CA GLY A 99 11.83 5.75 -7.65
C GLY A 99 13.05 5.83 -6.72
N ARG A 100 12.85 6.16 -5.44
CA ARG A 100 13.92 6.15 -4.43
C ARG A 100 14.34 4.73 -4.04
N GLU A 101 13.39 3.82 -3.84
CA GLU A 101 13.65 2.42 -3.50
C GLU A 101 13.92 1.57 -4.74
N LEU A 102 13.22 1.84 -5.83
CA LEU A 102 13.30 1.13 -7.10
C LEU A 102 13.58 2.13 -8.24
N GLN A 103 14.85 2.33 -8.58
CA GLN A 103 15.29 3.38 -9.50
C GLN A 103 14.65 3.33 -10.90
N VAL A 104 14.19 2.16 -11.34
CA VAL A 104 13.48 2.01 -12.63
C VAL A 104 12.02 2.46 -12.58
N ALA A 105 11.46 2.67 -11.39
CA ALA A 105 10.09 3.13 -11.17
C ALA A 105 9.96 4.63 -11.42
N GLN A 106 10.16 5.08 -12.67
CA GLN A 106 10.13 6.49 -13.04
C GLN A 106 8.71 6.96 -13.38
N ALA A 107 7.92 6.12 -14.02
CA ALA A 107 6.58 6.44 -14.48
C ALA A 107 5.46 6.01 -13.49
N LEU A 108 5.77 5.07 -12.62
CA LEU A 108 4.81 4.49 -11.67
C LEU A 108 5.48 4.30 -10.31
N ASN A 109 4.73 4.51 -9.23
CA ASN A 109 5.08 4.01 -7.92
C ASN A 109 3.98 3.08 -7.39
N CYS A 110 4.22 2.45 -6.25
CA CYS A 110 3.26 1.51 -5.67
C CYS A 110 3.22 1.64 -4.14
N VAL A 111 2.01 1.59 -3.59
CA VAL A 111 1.76 1.57 -2.14
C VAL A 111 0.97 0.33 -1.78
N ASN A 112 1.36 -0.35 -0.73
CA ASN A 112 0.55 -1.38 -0.10
C ASN A 112 -0.01 -0.82 1.20
N MET A 113 -1.33 -0.84 1.35
CA MET A 113 -2.03 -0.25 2.49
C MET A 113 -3.01 -1.24 3.13
N ARG A 114 -3.16 -1.13 4.45
CA ARG A 114 -4.05 -1.93 5.26
C ARG A 114 -4.92 -1.03 6.13
N LEU A 115 -6.24 -1.24 6.05
CA LEU A 115 -7.21 -0.60 6.94
C LEU A 115 -7.94 -1.66 7.78
N LYS A 116 -8.01 -1.46 9.09
CA LYS A 116 -8.87 -2.24 9.98
C LYS A 116 -10.34 -2.05 9.62
N ALA A 117 -11.22 -2.90 10.13
CA ALA A 117 -12.67 -2.68 10.03
C ALA A 117 -13.05 -1.31 10.63
N GLY A 118 -13.78 -0.51 9.86
CA GLY A 118 -14.18 0.85 10.22
C GLY A 118 -13.11 1.92 10.02
N ALA A 119 -11.83 1.56 9.99
CA ALA A 119 -10.75 2.54 9.84
C ALA A 119 -10.81 3.27 8.50
N VAL A 120 -10.43 4.54 8.54
CA VAL A 120 -10.53 5.46 7.40
C VAL A 120 -9.13 5.94 7.02
N ARG A 121 -8.77 5.81 5.74
CA ARG A 121 -7.76 6.67 5.10
C ARG A 121 -8.43 8.03 4.92
N GLU A 122 -7.89 9.02 5.60
CA GLU A 122 -8.45 10.36 5.68
C GLU A 122 -8.81 10.94 4.32
N MET A 123 -9.82 11.80 4.26
CA MET A 123 -10.14 12.58 3.06
C MET A 123 -8.93 13.37 2.60
N HIS A 124 -8.52 13.12 1.36
CA HIS A 124 -7.31 13.71 0.80
C HIS A 124 -7.41 13.82 -0.73
N TRP A 125 -6.45 14.48 -1.33
CA TRP A 125 -6.26 14.55 -2.77
C TRP A 125 -4.78 14.72 -3.11
N HIS A 126 -4.43 14.40 -4.34
CA HIS A 126 -3.07 14.48 -4.88
C HIS A 126 -3.08 14.71 -6.38
N VAL A 127 -1.96 15.13 -6.94
CA VAL A 127 -1.83 15.44 -8.37
C VAL A 127 -1.89 14.20 -9.27
N PRO A 128 -1.18 13.09 -8.96
CA PRO A 128 -1.26 11.89 -9.79
C PRO A 128 -2.63 11.21 -9.73
N ASP A 129 -2.95 10.44 -10.78
CA ASP A 129 -4.05 9.49 -10.74
C ASP A 129 -3.74 8.38 -9.72
N GLU A 130 -4.76 7.94 -8.98
CA GLU A 130 -4.71 6.78 -8.11
C GLU A 130 -5.43 5.61 -8.74
N TRP A 131 -4.71 4.54 -9.00
CA TRP A 131 -5.27 3.26 -9.40
C TRP A 131 -5.13 2.26 -8.26
N GLY A 132 -6.20 1.55 -7.91
CA GLY A 132 -6.20 0.64 -6.77
C GLY A 132 -6.70 -0.76 -7.09
N PHE A 133 -6.18 -1.75 -6.37
CA PHE A 133 -6.58 -3.16 -6.46
C PHE A 133 -6.77 -3.74 -5.06
N VAL A 134 -7.94 -4.28 -4.77
CA VAL A 134 -8.25 -4.91 -3.47
C VAL A 134 -7.63 -6.31 -3.43
N LEU A 135 -6.63 -6.49 -2.56
CA LEU A 135 -5.96 -7.78 -2.33
C LEU A 135 -6.79 -8.68 -1.44
N LYS A 136 -7.42 -8.11 -0.39
CA LYS A 136 -8.19 -8.85 0.60
C LYS A 136 -9.23 -8.00 1.27
N GLY A 137 -10.39 -8.61 1.61
CA GLY A 137 -11.45 -7.98 2.38
C GLY A 137 -12.36 -7.08 1.55
N ARG A 138 -13.00 -6.12 2.23
CA ARG A 138 -13.97 -5.20 1.65
C ARG A 138 -13.72 -3.78 2.12
N MET A 139 -14.00 -2.82 1.25
CA MET A 139 -13.82 -1.41 1.56
C MET A 139 -14.87 -0.55 0.86
N ARG A 140 -15.17 0.61 1.47
CA ARG A 140 -15.93 1.69 0.86
C ARG A 140 -14.98 2.71 0.30
N ILE A 141 -15.20 3.09 -0.95
CA ILE A 141 -14.50 4.19 -1.61
C ILE A 141 -15.47 5.35 -1.79
N THR A 142 -15.01 6.56 -1.52
CA THR A 142 -15.82 7.79 -1.61
C THR A 142 -15.01 8.85 -2.33
N ALA A 143 -15.62 9.56 -3.28
CA ALA A 143 -14.99 10.63 -4.02
C ALA A 143 -15.99 11.72 -4.41
N VAL A 144 -15.48 12.93 -4.69
CA VAL A 144 -16.27 14.07 -5.18
C VAL A 144 -15.55 14.64 -6.40
N ASP A 145 -16.28 14.85 -7.50
CA ASP A 145 -15.71 15.49 -8.70
C ASP A 145 -15.75 17.02 -8.63
N GLY A 146 -15.17 17.67 -9.64
CA GLY A 146 -15.10 19.15 -9.71
C GLY A 146 -16.43 19.86 -9.89
N GLU A 147 -17.47 19.14 -10.28
CA GLU A 147 -18.84 19.64 -10.41
C GLU A 147 -19.68 19.38 -9.16
N GLY A 148 -19.13 18.71 -8.15
CA GLY A 148 -19.80 18.39 -6.89
C GLY A 148 -20.65 17.12 -6.95
N HIS A 149 -20.46 16.27 -7.96
CA HIS A 149 -21.09 14.95 -7.97
C HIS A 149 -20.39 14.03 -6.98
N ALA A 150 -21.17 13.25 -6.21
CA ALA A 150 -20.64 12.30 -5.25
C ALA A 150 -20.57 10.88 -5.84
N PHE A 151 -19.50 10.20 -5.55
CA PHE A 151 -19.32 8.78 -5.86
C PHE A 151 -19.06 8.01 -4.58
N GLN A 152 -19.78 6.91 -4.39
CA GLN A 152 -19.56 5.94 -3.32
C GLN A 152 -19.82 4.54 -3.84
N ASP A 153 -18.96 3.61 -3.51
CA ASP A 153 -19.14 2.19 -3.82
C ASP A 153 -18.46 1.30 -2.77
N ASP A 154 -19.06 0.13 -2.53
CA ASP A 154 -18.49 -0.93 -1.71
C ASP A 154 -17.84 -1.96 -2.63
N ILE A 155 -16.53 -2.07 -2.56
CA ILE A 155 -15.73 -2.96 -3.39
C ILE A 155 -15.05 -4.03 -2.54
N SER A 156 -14.70 -5.15 -3.19
CA SER A 156 -14.16 -6.34 -2.54
C SER A 156 -12.94 -6.89 -3.27
N GLU A 157 -12.36 -7.94 -2.71
CA GLU A 157 -11.20 -8.67 -3.26
C GLU A 157 -11.31 -8.88 -4.77
N GLY A 158 -10.26 -8.51 -5.49
CA GLY A 158 -10.17 -8.58 -6.95
C GLY A 158 -10.81 -7.41 -7.71
N ASN A 159 -11.50 -6.48 -7.05
CA ASN A 159 -12.02 -5.29 -7.69
C ASN A 159 -10.98 -4.17 -7.71
N ILE A 160 -11.17 -3.24 -8.62
CA ILE A 160 -10.29 -2.10 -8.83
C ILE A 160 -11.05 -0.78 -8.74
N TRP A 161 -10.32 0.31 -8.54
CA TRP A 161 -10.81 1.67 -8.70
C TRP A 161 -9.76 2.55 -9.36
N ASN A 162 -10.19 3.67 -9.89
CA ASN A 162 -9.31 4.73 -10.38
C ASN A 162 -9.90 6.09 -10.05
N PHE A 163 -9.15 6.87 -9.27
CA PHE A 163 -9.45 8.29 -9.05
C PHE A 163 -8.55 9.13 -9.96
N PRO A 164 -9.12 9.92 -10.87
CA PRO A 164 -8.35 10.91 -11.62
C PRO A 164 -7.64 11.89 -10.69
N GLY A 165 -6.49 12.40 -11.12
CA GLY A 165 -5.69 13.35 -10.34
C GLY A 165 -6.51 14.57 -9.88
N GLY A 166 -6.29 14.99 -8.65
CA GLY A 166 -6.99 16.12 -8.03
C GLY A 166 -8.38 15.81 -7.46
N ILE A 167 -8.91 14.61 -7.63
CA ILE A 167 -10.21 14.21 -7.07
C ILE A 167 -10.09 13.98 -5.57
N PRO A 168 -10.81 14.75 -4.70
CA PRO A 168 -10.88 14.48 -3.28
C PRO A 168 -11.58 13.14 -3.02
N HIS A 169 -10.96 12.30 -2.18
CA HIS A 169 -11.46 10.95 -1.90
C HIS A 169 -11.08 10.46 -0.51
N SER A 170 -11.72 9.39 -0.08
CA SER A 170 -11.41 8.64 1.15
C SER A 170 -11.66 7.16 0.96
N LEU A 171 -10.98 6.34 1.76
CA LEU A 171 -11.07 4.88 1.74
C LEU A 171 -11.41 4.41 3.15
N GLN A 172 -12.36 3.48 3.29
CA GLN A 172 -12.76 2.95 4.59
C GLN A 172 -12.85 1.43 4.58
N GLY A 173 -12.20 0.77 5.54
CA GLY A 173 -12.33 -0.67 5.75
C GLY A 173 -13.75 -1.03 6.21
N LEU A 174 -14.36 -2.07 5.62
CA LEU A 174 -15.66 -2.57 6.02
C LEU A 174 -15.52 -3.70 7.05
N GLU A 175 -16.60 -4.44 7.25
CA GLU A 175 -16.74 -5.51 8.24
C GLU A 175 -15.69 -6.62 8.12
N GLY A 176 -15.58 -7.48 9.12
CA GLY A 176 -14.57 -8.52 9.23
C GLY A 176 -13.23 -7.93 9.66
N ASP A 177 -12.16 -8.25 8.94
CA ASP A 177 -10.82 -7.71 9.20
C ASP A 177 -10.54 -6.37 8.49
N GLY A 178 -11.54 -5.78 7.82
CA GLY A 178 -11.34 -4.61 6.96
C GLY A 178 -10.75 -4.99 5.60
N CYS A 179 -9.70 -4.30 5.13
CA CYS A 179 -9.16 -4.55 3.79
C CYS A 179 -7.64 -4.35 3.71
N GLU A 180 -7.03 -5.02 2.74
CA GLU A 180 -5.66 -4.76 2.27
C GLU A 180 -5.68 -4.57 0.76
N PHE A 181 -4.92 -3.61 0.26
CA PHE A 181 -4.93 -3.23 -1.15
C PHE A 181 -3.60 -2.67 -1.64
N LEU A 182 -3.46 -2.64 -2.96
CA LEU A 182 -2.37 -1.96 -3.66
C LEU A 182 -2.90 -0.68 -4.28
N LEU A 183 -2.10 0.38 -4.21
CA LEU A 183 -2.25 1.61 -4.97
C LEU A 183 -1.13 1.72 -5.99
N VAL A 184 -1.42 2.26 -7.15
CA VAL A 184 -0.45 2.60 -8.18
C VAL A 184 -0.72 4.04 -8.63
N PHE A 185 0.31 4.87 -8.61
CA PHE A 185 0.25 6.26 -9.04
C PHE A 185 1.06 6.42 -10.33
N ASN A 186 0.62 7.29 -11.24
CA ASN A 186 1.29 7.57 -12.51
C ASN A 186 2.46 8.57 -12.39
N ASP A 187 3.16 8.55 -11.26
CA ASP A 187 4.38 9.31 -11.00
C ASP A 187 5.30 8.49 -10.08
N GLY A 188 6.44 8.06 -10.59
CA GLY A 188 7.41 7.27 -9.82
C GLY A 188 8.02 8.00 -8.62
N ASN A 189 8.01 9.32 -8.61
CA ASN A 189 8.55 10.15 -7.53
C ASN A 189 7.49 10.65 -6.55
N PHE A 190 6.20 10.40 -6.83
CA PHE A 190 5.14 10.80 -5.92
C PHE A 190 5.31 10.11 -4.57
N ASN A 191 5.20 10.89 -3.50
CA ASN A 191 5.25 10.42 -2.12
C ASN A 191 3.84 10.46 -1.52
N GLU A 192 3.25 9.30 -1.29
CA GLU A 192 1.91 9.19 -0.72
C GLU A 192 1.81 9.77 0.70
N ASP A 193 2.93 9.81 1.45
CA ASP A 193 2.98 10.47 2.76
C ASP A 193 2.84 12.00 2.69
N ALA A 194 2.98 12.61 1.51
CA ALA A 194 2.90 14.06 1.29
C ALA A 194 1.62 14.47 0.53
N THR A 195 0.53 13.74 0.69
CA THR A 195 -0.79 14.08 0.15
C THR A 195 -1.42 15.27 0.88
N PHE A 196 -2.31 16.00 0.20
CA PHE A 196 -3.14 17.01 0.85
C PHE A 196 -4.25 16.34 1.67
N LEU A 197 -4.16 16.45 2.98
CA LEU A 197 -5.15 15.94 3.93
C LEU A 197 -6.12 17.05 4.33
N VAL A 198 -7.41 16.72 4.46
CA VAL A 198 -8.43 17.71 4.79
C VAL A 198 -8.23 18.31 6.18
N THR A 199 -7.84 17.50 7.17
CA THR A 199 -7.58 18.00 8.52
C THR A 199 -6.39 18.94 8.54
N ASP A 200 -5.31 18.57 7.86
CA ASP A 200 -4.11 19.40 7.78
C ASP A 200 -4.38 20.71 7.04
N PHE A 201 -5.11 20.66 5.91
CA PHE A 201 -5.57 21.85 5.21
C PHE A 201 -6.36 22.80 6.12
N LEU A 202 -7.38 22.28 6.84
CA LEU A 202 -8.22 23.09 7.71
C LEU A 202 -7.47 23.61 8.95
N ALA A 203 -6.51 22.84 9.48
CA ALA A 203 -5.72 23.25 10.63
C ALA A 203 -4.76 24.42 10.32
N HIS A 204 -4.32 24.54 9.07
CA HIS A 204 -3.36 25.57 8.63
C HIS A 204 -4.01 26.78 7.93
N ILE A 205 -5.35 26.84 7.86
CA ILE A 205 -6.09 28.02 7.38
C ILE A 205 -6.53 28.88 8.57
N PRO A 206 -6.41 30.22 8.50
CA PRO A 206 -6.94 31.10 9.54
C PRO A 206 -8.42 30.83 9.81
N LYS A 207 -8.81 30.64 11.08
CA LYS A 207 -10.19 30.32 11.48
C LYS A 207 -11.21 31.35 11.00
N GLU A 208 -10.82 32.62 10.94
CA GLU A 208 -11.63 33.69 10.38
C GLU A 208 -12.00 33.43 8.91
N VAL A 209 -11.03 32.93 8.11
CA VAL A 209 -11.27 32.59 6.70
C VAL A 209 -12.24 31.39 6.60
N LEU A 210 -12.04 30.38 7.42
CA LEU A 210 -12.95 29.23 7.49
C LEU A 210 -14.35 29.66 7.88
N ALA A 211 -14.49 30.49 8.93
CA ALA A 211 -15.76 31.01 9.40
C ALA A 211 -16.52 31.76 8.30
N LYS A 212 -15.84 32.60 7.54
CA LYS A 212 -16.41 33.33 6.38
C LYS A 212 -16.83 32.38 5.27
N ASN A 213 -15.97 31.40 4.94
CA ASN A 213 -16.22 30.45 3.85
C ASN A 213 -17.43 29.54 4.15
N PHE A 214 -17.56 29.08 5.39
CA PHE A 214 -18.64 28.18 5.81
C PHE A 214 -19.87 28.90 6.37
N GLY A 215 -19.82 30.22 6.60
CA GLY A 215 -20.92 30.99 7.17
C GLY A 215 -21.25 30.60 8.62
N VAL A 216 -20.25 30.19 9.41
CA VAL A 216 -20.40 29.75 10.80
C VAL A 216 -19.42 30.49 11.71
N PRO A 217 -19.65 30.53 13.04
CA PRO A 217 -18.71 31.15 13.97
C PRO A 217 -17.35 30.44 13.98
N GLU A 218 -16.25 31.15 14.27
CA GLU A 218 -14.91 30.57 14.41
C GLU A 218 -14.83 29.43 15.43
N SER A 219 -15.69 29.46 16.47
CA SER A 219 -15.78 28.40 17.46
C SER A 219 -16.17 27.04 16.88
N ALA A 220 -16.83 27.01 15.72
CA ALA A 220 -17.16 25.76 15.03
C ALA A 220 -15.89 24.96 14.63
N PHE A 221 -14.76 25.65 14.49
CA PHE A 221 -13.48 25.06 14.11
C PHE A 221 -12.52 24.86 15.31
N ALA A 222 -13.03 24.93 16.53
CA ALA A 222 -12.22 24.83 17.75
C ALA A 222 -11.57 23.43 17.90
N ASN A 223 -12.26 22.40 17.44
CA ASN A 223 -11.88 21.00 17.60
C ASN A 223 -11.28 20.36 16.35
N ILE A 224 -10.87 21.14 15.35
CA ILE A 224 -10.10 20.60 14.23
C ILE A 224 -8.80 19.99 14.78
N PRO A 225 -8.45 18.74 14.43
CA PRO A 225 -7.17 18.16 14.80
C PRO A 225 -6.01 19.08 14.38
N LYS A 226 -4.99 19.19 15.23
CA LYS A 226 -3.81 20.00 14.94
C LYS A 226 -2.78 19.29 14.07
N GLU A 227 -2.89 17.98 14.01
CA GLU A 227 -2.03 17.07 13.27
C GLU A 227 -2.88 16.26 12.30
N GLU A 228 -2.27 15.80 11.24
CA GLU A 228 -2.89 14.89 10.27
C GLU A 228 -3.38 13.62 10.95
N LEU A 229 -4.51 13.12 10.51
CA LEU A 229 -5.04 11.83 10.98
C LEU A 229 -4.53 10.66 10.15
N TYR A 230 -4.27 10.87 8.89
CA TYR A 230 -3.76 9.95 7.88
C TYR A 230 -4.56 8.65 7.76
N ILE A 231 -4.42 7.71 8.71
CA ILE A 231 -5.27 6.51 8.86
C ILE A 231 -5.73 6.43 10.32
N PHE A 232 -7.02 6.59 10.55
CA PHE A 232 -7.58 6.64 11.89
C PHE A 232 -8.69 5.60 12.10
N GLU A 233 -8.90 5.20 13.35
CA GLU A 233 -9.95 4.28 13.73
C GLU A 233 -11.32 4.98 13.70
N SER A 234 -12.32 4.27 13.18
CA SER A 234 -13.72 4.69 13.18
C SER A 234 -14.64 3.46 13.23
N GLN A 235 -15.92 3.68 13.29
CA GLN A 235 -16.92 2.62 13.25
C GLN A 235 -17.13 2.13 11.82
N VAL A 236 -17.46 0.83 11.68
CA VAL A 236 -17.90 0.30 10.40
C VAL A 236 -19.16 1.06 9.96
N PRO A 237 -19.18 1.60 8.73
CA PRO A 237 -20.32 2.37 8.26
C PRO A 237 -21.55 1.47 8.06
N GLY A 238 -22.73 2.11 8.04
CA GLY A 238 -23.98 1.46 7.70
C GLY A 238 -24.04 1.00 6.22
N PRO A 239 -25.18 0.47 5.79
CA PRO A 239 -25.40 0.13 4.38
C PRO A 239 -25.12 1.31 3.45
N LEU A 240 -24.56 1.04 2.27
CA LEU A 240 -24.14 2.07 1.31
C LEU A 240 -25.26 3.09 1.00
N ASP A 241 -26.50 2.63 0.84
CA ASP A 241 -27.63 3.52 0.54
C ASP A 241 -27.98 4.49 1.68
N ALA A 242 -27.66 4.14 2.93
CA ALA A 242 -27.89 5.01 4.09
C ALA A 242 -26.84 6.14 4.19
N ASP A 243 -25.66 5.94 3.61
CA ASP A 243 -24.54 6.89 3.65
C ASP A 243 -24.46 7.80 2.42
N ARG A 244 -25.37 7.63 1.45
CA ARG A 244 -25.37 8.45 0.24
C ARG A 244 -25.60 9.92 0.52
N VAL A 245 -24.80 10.77 -0.12
CA VAL A 245 -24.95 12.23 -0.02
C VAL A 245 -26.19 12.66 -0.79
N VAL A 246 -27.20 13.17 -0.06
CA VAL A 246 -28.44 13.64 -0.65
C VAL A 246 -28.19 14.94 -1.42
N GLY A 247 -28.68 15.00 -2.67
CA GLY A 247 -28.62 16.19 -3.51
C GLY A 247 -27.35 16.31 -4.36
N ALA A 248 -26.32 15.48 -4.12
CA ALA A 248 -25.22 15.33 -5.06
C ALA A 248 -25.65 14.40 -6.20
N GLY A 249 -25.49 14.83 -7.44
CA GLY A 249 -25.72 13.98 -8.61
C GLY A 249 -24.68 12.86 -8.68
N PRO A 250 -24.91 11.80 -9.47
CA PRO A 250 -23.92 10.79 -9.71
C PRO A 250 -22.79 11.33 -10.62
N VAL A 251 -21.57 10.84 -10.42
CA VAL A 251 -20.45 11.13 -11.32
C VAL A 251 -20.76 10.66 -12.76
N PRO A 252 -20.23 11.33 -13.79
CA PRO A 252 -20.47 10.95 -15.20
C PRO A 252 -19.99 9.54 -15.57
N SER A 253 -18.95 9.05 -14.87
CA SER A 253 -18.40 7.70 -15.03
C SER A 253 -18.09 7.13 -13.66
N THR A 254 -18.32 5.83 -13.50
CA THR A 254 -17.94 5.11 -12.27
C THR A 254 -16.43 5.17 -12.05
N TYR A 255 -15.99 5.29 -10.78
CA TYR A 255 -14.59 5.19 -10.39
C TYR A 255 -14.21 3.78 -9.89
N SER A 256 -15.13 2.81 -9.93
CA SER A 256 -14.87 1.40 -9.61
C SER A 256 -15.12 0.49 -10.81
N HIS A 257 -14.43 -0.63 -10.85
CA HIS A 257 -14.62 -1.68 -11.87
C HIS A 257 -14.51 -3.06 -11.22
N LYS A 258 -15.53 -3.90 -11.45
CA LYS A 258 -15.59 -5.27 -10.93
C LYS A 258 -14.82 -6.20 -11.85
N LEU A 259 -13.49 -6.19 -11.71
CA LEU A 259 -12.56 -6.93 -12.58
C LEU A 259 -12.86 -8.42 -12.61
N MET A 260 -13.27 -9.01 -11.48
CA MET A 260 -13.54 -10.46 -11.42
C MET A 260 -14.83 -10.86 -12.12
N ASP A 261 -15.76 -9.93 -12.33
CA ASP A 261 -16.98 -10.16 -13.13
C ASP A 261 -16.69 -10.10 -14.65
N GLN A 262 -15.54 -9.54 -15.05
CA GLN A 262 -15.12 -9.49 -16.44
C GLN A 262 -14.76 -10.89 -16.95
N LYS A 263 -15.31 -11.28 -18.09
CA LYS A 263 -14.94 -12.53 -18.76
C LYS A 263 -13.45 -12.49 -19.15
N PRO A 264 -12.63 -13.46 -18.68
CA PRO A 264 -11.22 -13.52 -19.05
C PRO A 264 -11.04 -13.90 -20.53
N ILE A 265 -9.90 -13.52 -21.07
CA ILE A 265 -9.37 -14.05 -22.34
C ILE A 265 -8.62 -15.33 -21.99
N GLU A 266 -9.10 -16.46 -22.50
CA GLU A 266 -8.49 -17.76 -22.28
C GLU A 266 -7.34 -17.98 -23.27
N THR A 267 -6.24 -18.55 -22.76
CA THR A 267 -5.04 -18.93 -23.54
C THR A 267 -4.61 -20.35 -23.19
N ASN A 268 -3.68 -20.93 -23.95
CA ASN A 268 -3.14 -22.27 -23.65
C ASN A 268 -2.31 -22.32 -22.36
N GLY A 269 -1.81 -21.16 -21.87
CA GLY A 269 -0.95 -21.08 -20.68
C GLY A 269 -1.64 -20.44 -19.49
N GLY A 270 -2.94 -20.09 -19.59
CA GLY A 270 -3.66 -19.44 -18.51
C GLY A 270 -4.72 -18.47 -19.05
N ARG A 271 -5.10 -17.50 -18.23
CA ARG A 271 -6.12 -16.53 -18.60
C ARG A 271 -5.74 -15.10 -18.20
N VAL A 272 -6.27 -14.13 -18.93
CA VAL A 272 -5.97 -12.72 -18.67
C VAL A 272 -7.24 -11.86 -18.68
N ARG A 273 -7.31 -10.91 -17.75
CA ARG A 273 -8.30 -9.82 -17.74
C ARG A 273 -7.56 -8.51 -17.95
N ILE A 274 -7.97 -7.74 -18.95
CA ILE A 274 -7.36 -6.46 -19.29
C ILE A 274 -8.34 -5.35 -18.94
N VAL A 275 -7.84 -4.29 -18.32
CA VAL A 275 -8.60 -3.10 -17.96
C VAL A 275 -7.86 -1.88 -18.48
N ASP A 276 -8.56 -1.09 -19.28
CA ASP A 276 -8.09 0.18 -19.81
C ASP A 276 -9.27 1.14 -20.01
N SER A 277 -9.03 2.31 -20.59
CA SER A 277 -10.06 3.32 -20.80
C SER A 277 -11.20 2.90 -21.73
N SER A 278 -11.09 1.80 -22.47
CA SER A 278 -12.16 1.28 -23.34
C SER A 278 -13.26 0.56 -22.58
N ASN A 279 -12.92 -0.09 -21.45
CA ASN A 279 -13.86 -0.82 -20.60
C ASN A 279 -13.97 -0.26 -19.18
N PHE A 280 -13.08 0.67 -18.80
CA PHE A 280 -13.13 1.44 -17.56
C PHE A 280 -12.78 2.92 -17.84
N PRO A 281 -13.75 3.76 -18.25
CA PRO A 281 -13.47 5.11 -18.75
C PRO A 281 -12.76 6.06 -17.78
N ALA A 282 -12.81 5.82 -16.47
CA ALA A 282 -12.06 6.60 -15.48
C ALA A 282 -10.55 6.33 -15.55
N ALA A 283 -10.13 5.15 -16.00
CA ALA A 283 -8.72 4.73 -16.07
C ALA A 283 -8.05 5.23 -17.36
N LYS A 284 -7.81 6.55 -17.44
CA LYS A 284 -7.24 7.19 -18.64
C LYS A 284 -5.73 7.10 -18.71
N MET A 285 -5.05 7.11 -17.56
CA MET A 285 -3.60 7.23 -17.46
C MET A 285 -2.91 5.91 -17.13
N ILE A 286 -3.64 4.97 -16.52
CA ILE A 286 -3.11 3.67 -16.10
C ILE A 286 -4.01 2.57 -16.66
N ALA A 287 -3.39 1.57 -17.30
CA ALA A 287 -4.04 0.33 -17.68
C ALA A 287 -3.44 -0.83 -16.88
N ALA A 288 -4.20 -1.92 -16.73
CA ALA A 288 -3.75 -3.08 -15.97
C ALA A 288 -4.16 -4.40 -16.64
N ALA A 289 -3.42 -5.45 -16.34
CA ALA A 289 -3.78 -6.81 -16.70
C ALA A 289 -3.61 -7.74 -15.50
N LEU A 290 -4.64 -8.52 -15.19
CA LEU A 290 -4.56 -9.64 -14.26
C LEU A 290 -4.28 -10.91 -15.05
N VAL A 291 -3.12 -11.51 -14.84
CA VAL A 291 -2.67 -12.71 -15.53
C VAL A 291 -2.67 -13.88 -14.54
N GLU A 292 -3.37 -14.95 -14.89
CA GLU A 292 -3.43 -16.19 -14.11
C GLU A 292 -2.80 -17.31 -14.98
N VAL A 293 -1.69 -17.90 -14.51
CA VAL A 293 -0.89 -18.96 -15.18
C VAL A 293 -0.92 -20.25 -14.38
#